data_3c8aa4fa981a0026e400ed7f7101a140
#
_entry.id   3c8aa4fa981a0026e400ed7f7101a140
#
_cell.length_a   1.000
_cell.length_b   1.000
_cell.length_c   1.000
_cell.angle_alpha   90.00
_cell.angle_beta   90.00
_cell.angle_gamma   90.00
#
_symmetry.space_group_name_H-M   'P 1'
#
loop_
_entity.id
_entity.type
_entity.pdbx_description
1 polymer ?
#
loop_
_entity_poly.entity_id
_entity_poly.type
_entity_poly.pdbx_seq_one_letter_code
_entity_poly.pdbx_strand_id
1 'polypeptide(L)'
;LQALDTVTKKQVGTQCFTVFDEPQSQREVTKLETYTISSSEFRQGVLKAVIAGILLGIMLEVVLYTLWMMIYKKPKDAQEVQECLETQIVDVITKKNEDEETYKKAAMFLNGQKAEGCLKINCLPVGRTADTTALRLAMCYANEKKKTLLIDLNATDSDDASLSAYVMGNTTELKLQQMNDYLDTVKRNLKQEQGFDLVGNEKFKELLDRFSKQYEYILVNGRDVL
;
A
#
# COMPACT_ATOMS: atom_id res chain seq x y z
N LEU A 1 58.10 25.54 -35.60
CA LEU A 1 57.92 25.00 -34.23
C LEU A 1 57.68 26.12 -33.21
N GLN A 2 58.36 27.26 -33.26
CA GLN A 2 58.14 28.38 -32.33
C GLN A 2 56.78 29.10 -32.51
N ALA A 3 56.22 29.10 -33.72
CA ALA A 3 54.90 29.68 -33.97
C ALA A 3 53.73 28.87 -33.38
N LEU A 4 53.90 27.54 -33.28
CA LEU A 4 52.90 26.67 -32.67
C LEU A 4 52.82 26.84 -31.15
N ASP A 5 53.94 27.09 -30.49
CA ASP A 5 54.03 27.23 -29.04
C ASP A 5 53.40 28.53 -28.52
N THR A 6 53.34 29.56 -29.39
CA THR A 6 52.74 30.87 -29.04
C THR A 6 51.23 30.84 -29.15
N VAL A 7 50.67 29.96 -30.01
CA VAL A 7 49.22 29.78 -30.18
C VAL A 7 48.64 28.96 -29.04
N THR A 8 49.38 27.92 -28.61
CA THR A 8 48.92 27.02 -27.52
C THR A 8 48.92 27.71 -26.14
N LYS A 9 49.83 28.66 -25.90
CA LYS A 9 49.88 29.39 -24.60
C LYS A 9 48.81 30.47 -24.44
N LYS A 10 48.16 30.89 -25.53
CA LYS A 10 47.11 31.92 -25.49
C LYS A 10 45.68 31.40 -25.41
N GLN A 11 45.50 30.10 -25.48
CA GLN A 11 44.18 29.47 -25.54
C GLN A 11 44.00 28.39 -24.46
N VAL A 12 43.98 28.83 -23.22
CA VAL A 12 43.44 27.99 -22.16
C VAL A 12 41.90 28.07 -22.24
N GLY A 13 41.28 27.10 -22.84
CA GLY A 13 39.83 26.92 -22.82
C GLY A 13 39.08 26.89 -24.15
N THR A 14 39.78 26.94 -25.30
CA THR A 14 39.10 26.84 -26.60
C THR A 14 39.58 25.58 -27.34
N GLN A 15 38.71 24.67 -27.64
CA GLN A 15 39.00 23.55 -28.53
C GLN A 15 39.05 24.07 -29.96
N CYS A 16 40.27 24.15 -30.54
CA CYS A 16 40.45 24.40 -31.97
C CYS A 16 40.52 23.08 -32.72
N PHE A 17 39.58 22.82 -33.58
CA PHE A 17 39.70 21.79 -34.59
C PHE A 17 40.37 22.42 -35.83
N THR A 18 41.60 22.00 -36.14
CA THR A 18 42.22 22.29 -37.40
C THR A 18 41.97 21.12 -38.34
N VAL A 19 41.18 21.35 -39.38
CA VAL A 19 41.05 20.44 -40.50
C VAL A 19 42.20 20.77 -41.47
N PHE A 20 43.15 19.85 -41.63
CA PHE A 20 44.17 19.92 -42.69
C PHE A 20 43.56 19.35 -43.97
N ASP A 21 43.25 20.26 -44.90
CA ASP A 21 42.91 19.85 -46.26
C ASP A 21 44.19 19.72 -47.09
N GLU A 22 44.25 18.74 -47.99
CA GLU A 22 45.40 18.48 -48.84
C GLU A 22 45.74 19.69 -49.73
N PRO A 23 47.02 19.85 -50.10
CA PRO A 23 47.52 21.07 -50.78
C PRO A 23 47.25 21.02 -52.27
N GLN A 24 46.00 21.01 -52.70
CA GLN A 24 45.63 21.30 -54.08
C GLN A 24 44.18 21.80 -54.22
N SER A 25 43.95 23.01 -53.86
CA SER A 25 43.04 23.92 -54.56
C SER A 25 43.08 25.30 -53.91
N GLN A 26 43.34 26.32 -54.69
CA GLN A 26 43.06 27.70 -54.30
C GLN A 26 41.54 27.81 -54.08
N ARG A 27 41.06 27.43 -52.90
CA ARG A 27 39.76 27.87 -52.42
C ARG A 27 40.00 29.01 -51.45
N GLU A 28 39.29 30.10 -51.69
CA GLU A 28 39.20 31.22 -50.79
C GLU A 28 39.03 30.69 -49.36
N VAL A 29 39.97 31.07 -48.52
CA VAL A 29 39.85 30.82 -47.08
C VAL A 29 38.64 31.61 -46.60
N THR A 30 37.53 30.92 -46.50
CA THR A 30 36.35 31.47 -45.82
C THR A 30 36.81 31.84 -44.42
N LYS A 31 36.72 33.09 -44.06
CA LYS A 31 37.04 33.59 -42.73
C LYS A 31 36.35 32.72 -41.70
N LEU A 32 37.12 31.90 -41.00
CA LEU A 32 36.68 31.29 -39.77
C LEU A 32 36.43 32.42 -38.76
N GLU A 33 35.18 32.80 -38.58
CA GLU A 33 34.82 33.68 -37.49
C GLU A 33 35.05 32.93 -36.18
N THR A 34 36.14 33.18 -35.55
CA THR A 34 36.45 32.64 -34.21
C THR A 34 35.59 33.42 -33.22
N TYR A 35 34.50 32.80 -32.79
CA TYR A 35 33.70 33.33 -31.68
C TYR A 35 34.53 33.17 -30.40
N THR A 36 35.21 34.20 -29.98
CA THR A 36 35.84 34.26 -28.65
C THR A 36 34.76 34.65 -27.64
N ILE A 37 34.20 33.64 -26.97
CA ILE A 37 33.30 33.91 -25.86
C ILE A 37 34.10 34.51 -24.72
N SER A 38 33.79 35.73 -24.32
CA SER A 38 34.40 36.38 -23.17
C SER A 38 34.22 35.52 -21.93
N SER A 39 35.25 35.40 -21.10
CA SER A 39 35.19 34.62 -19.84
C SER A 39 34.07 35.08 -18.91
N SER A 40 33.64 36.33 -19.01
CA SER A 40 32.51 36.90 -18.27
C SER A 40 31.15 36.39 -18.81
N GLU A 41 31.00 36.30 -20.14
CA GLU A 41 29.78 35.79 -20.78
C GLU A 41 29.64 34.32 -20.56
N PHE A 42 30.72 33.55 -20.58
CA PHE A 42 30.72 32.12 -20.24
C PHE A 42 30.25 31.91 -18.81
N ARG A 43 30.80 32.66 -17.83
CA ARG A 43 30.38 32.57 -16.42
C ARG A 43 28.89 32.89 -16.22
N GLN A 44 28.42 33.95 -16.92
CA GLN A 44 26.99 34.31 -16.86
C GLN A 44 26.09 33.24 -17.49
N GLY A 45 26.52 32.64 -18.59
CA GLY A 45 25.81 31.55 -19.25
C GLY A 45 25.71 30.33 -18.34
N VAL A 46 26.80 29.92 -17.72
CA VAL A 46 26.85 28.82 -16.76
C VAL A 46 25.94 29.09 -15.55
N LEU A 47 26.03 30.31 -14.99
CA LEU A 47 25.19 30.68 -13.85
C LEU A 47 23.70 30.64 -14.20
N LYS A 48 23.28 31.13 -15.35
CA LYS A 48 21.89 31.04 -15.83
C LYS A 48 21.45 29.60 -16.03
N ALA A 49 22.30 28.76 -16.62
CA ALA A 49 22.03 27.36 -16.82
C ALA A 49 21.86 26.61 -15.49
N VAL A 50 22.69 26.90 -14.50
CA VAL A 50 22.58 26.31 -13.15
C VAL A 50 21.28 26.74 -12.47
N ILE A 51 20.94 28.02 -12.50
CA ILE A 51 19.70 28.54 -11.92
C ILE A 51 18.47 27.90 -12.62
N ALA A 52 18.47 27.82 -13.95
CA ALA A 52 17.42 27.22 -14.71
C ALA A 52 17.30 25.72 -14.38
N GLY A 53 18.42 25.01 -14.24
CA GLY A 53 18.44 23.60 -13.84
C GLY A 53 17.85 23.35 -12.45
N ILE A 54 18.19 24.21 -11.48
CA ILE A 54 17.63 24.14 -10.12
C ILE A 54 16.11 24.37 -10.14
N LEU A 55 15.63 25.40 -10.85
CA LEU A 55 14.21 25.69 -10.95
C LEU A 55 13.44 24.54 -11.61
N LEU A 56 14.01 23.97 -12.67
CA LEU A 56 13.40 22.85 -13.38
C LEU A 56 13.39 21.58 -12.52
N GLY A 57 14.44 21.36 -11.73
CA GLY A 57 14.53 20.26 -10.75
C GLY A 57 13.45 20.37 -9.67
N ILE A 58 13.28 21.56 -9.08
CA ILE A 58 12.23 21.81 -8.08
C ILE A 58 10.82 21.59 -8.69
N MET A 59 10.60 22.10 -9.91
CA MET A 59 9.31 21.89 -10.59
C MET A 59 9.02 20.40 -10.82
N LEU A 60 10.02 19.65 -11.25
CA LEU A 60 9.88 18.20 -11.48
C LEU A 60 9.60 17.47 -10.17
N GLU A 61 10.29 17.82 -9.09
CA GLU A 61 10.06 17.24 -7.77
C GLU A 61 8.63 17.47 -7.26
N VAL A 62 8.11 18.68 -7.40
CA VAL A 62 6.73 19.01 -7.03
C VAL A 62 5.73 18.19 -7.86
N VAL A 63 5.96 18.06 -9.17
CA VAL A 63 5.10 17.24 -10.04
C VAL A 63 5.15 15.77 -9.64
N LEU A 64 6.32 15.20 -9.41
CA LEU A 64 6.49 13.83 -8.98
C LEU A 64 5.85 13.59 -7.60
N TYR A 65 6.02 14.51 -6.67
CA TYR A 65 5.42 14.44 -5.35
C TYR A 65 3.89 14.50 -5.41
N THR A 66 3.33 15.38 -6.23
CA THR A 66 1.87 15.46 -6.42
C THR A 66 1.30 14.22 -7.09
N LEU A 67 1.97 13.67 -8.09
CA LEU A 67 1.60 12.39 -8.70
C LEU A 67 1.67 11.25 -7.69
N TRP A 68 2.73 11.20 -6.90
CA TRP A 68 2.87 10.20 -5.86
C TRP A 68 1.77 10.31 -4.80
N MET A 69 1.42 11.54 -4.36
CA MET A 69 0.28 11.76 -3.46
C MET A 69 -1.06 11.34 -4.08
N MET A 70 -1.26 11.54 -5.39
CA MET A 70 -2.49 11.11 -6.06
C MET A 70 -2.62 9.59 -6.13
N ILE A 71 -1.52 8.88 -6.39
CA ILE A 71 -1.48 7.41 -6.47
C ILE A 71 -1.63 6.77 -5.08
N TYR A 72 -0.98 7.37 -4.07
CA TYR A 72 -0.97 6.85 -2.69
C TYR A 72 -1.89 7.64 -1.75
N LYS A 73 -2.97 8.20 -2.29
CA LYS A 73 -3.95 8.94 -1.48
C LYS A 73 -4.60 7.99 -0.48
N LYS A 74 -4.09 8.00 0.75
CA LYS A 74 -4.76 7.32 1.87
C LYS A 74 -5.98 8.15 2.21
N PRO A 75 -7.17 7.53 2.30
CA PRO A 75 -8.37 8.24 2.75
C PRO A 75 -8.11 8.81 4.14
N LYS A 76 -8.30 10.10 4.30
CA LYS A 76 -8.06 10.80 5.58
C LYS A 76 -9.31 10.85 6.44
N ASP A 77 -10.46 10.88 5.81
CA ASP A 77 -11.75 11.05 6.46
C ASP A 77 -12.72 9.92 6.12
N ALA A 78 -13.67 9.70 7.04
CA ALA A 78 -14.72 8.69 6.85
C ALA A 78 -15.54 8.93 5.57
N GLN A 79 -15.74 10.20 5.19
CA GLN A 79 -16.45 10.56 3.96
C GLN A 79 -15.70 10.10 2.70
N GLU A 80 -14.37 10.30 2.64
CA GLU A 80 -13.55 9.82 1.52
C GLU A 80 -13.61 8.27 1.38
N VAL A 81 -13.64 7.56 2.53
CA VAL A 81 -13.80 6.10 2.53
C VAL A 81 -15.17 5.70 2.00
N GLN A 82 -16.22 6.41 2.41
CA GLN A 82 -17.58 6.17 1.94
C GLN A 82 -17.71 6.38 0.42
N GLU A 83 -17.13 7.45 -0.10
CA GLU A 83 -17.12 7.74 -1.54
C GLU A 83 -16.32 6.70 -2.33
N CYS A 84 -15.15 6.29 -1.80
CA CYS A 84 -14.31 5.30 -2.49
C CYS A 84 -14.91 3.90 -2.51
N LEU A 85 -15.62 3.50 -1.46
CA LEU A 85 -16.18 2.16 -1.32
C LEU A 85 -17.65 2.06 -1.71
N GLU A 86 -18.28 3.19 -2.04
CA GLU A 86 -19.75 3.30 -2.32
C GLU A 86 -20.60 2.65 -1.22
N THR A 87 -20.11 2.69 0.04
CA THR A 87 -20.72 2.03 1.18
C THR A 87 -21.14 3.05 2.22
N GLN A 88 -22.19 2.74 2.96
CA GLN A 88 -22.62 3.59 4.07
C GLN A 88 -21.72 3.38 5.28
N ILE A 89 -21.07 4.46 5.76
CA ILE A 89 -20.37 4.44 7.04
C ILE A 89 -21.38 4.61 8.17
N VAL A 90 -21.40 3.62 9.06
CA VAL A 90 -22.32 3.59 10.21
C VAL A 90 -21.77 4.35 11.38
N ASP A 91 -20.49 4.13 11.70
CA ASP A 91 -19.82 4.79 12.81
C ASP A 91 -18.29 4.74 12.61
N VAL A 92 -17.57 5.62 13.28
CA VAL A 92 -16.11 5.70 13.27
C VAL A 92 -15.60 5.46 14.69
N ILE A 93 -15.02 4.28 14.90
CA ILE A 93 -14.42 3.93 16.19
C ILE A 93 -13.03 4.53 16.28
N THR A 94 -12.82 5.46 17.22
CA THR A 94 -11.53 6.06 17.50
C THR A 94 -11.04 5.64 18.89
N LYS A 95 -9.76 5.82 19.19
CA LYS A 95 -9.23 5.54 20.54
C LYS A 95 -9.95 6.30 21.67
N LYS A 96 -10.65 7.40 21.34
CA LYS A 96 -11.39 8.20 22.34
C LYS A 96 -12.78 7.65 22.62
N ASN A 97 -13.42 7.00 21.63
CA ASN A 97 -14.76 6.44 21.75
C ASN A 97 -14.75 4.89 21.58
N GLU A 98 -13.60 4.28 21.86
CA GLU A 98 -13.46 2.82 21.85
C GLU A 98 -14.04 2.23 23.15
N ASP A 99 -15.34 2.38 23.32
CA ASP A 99 -16.11 1.86 24.44
C ASP A 99 -17.05 0.70 24.00
N GLU A 100 -17.58 0.00 24.98
CA GLU A 100 -18.49 -1.11 24.74
C GLU A 100 -19.79 -0.66 24.06
N GLU A 101 -20.22 0.57 24.32
CA GLU A 101 -21.45 1.13 23.75
C GLU A 101 -21.34 1.34 22.24
N THR A 102 -20.18 1.76 21.75
CA THR A 102 -19.92 1.93 20.33
C THR A 102 -20.00 0.59 19.59
N TYR A 103 -19.43 -0.47 20.16
CA TYR A 103 -19.55 -1.80 19.56
C TYR A 103 -20.97 -2.36 19.61
N LYS A 104 -21.74 -2.07 20.66
CA LYS A 104 -23.17 -2.42 20.75
C LYS A 104 -23.99 -1.71 19.66
N LYS A 105 -23.75 -0.43 19.42
CA LYS A 105 -24.40 0.31 18.31
C LYS A 105 -24.09 -0.30 16.96
N ALA A 106 -22.81 -0.63 16.69
CA ALA A 106 -22.41 -1.32 15.47
C ALA A 106 -23.09 -2.70 15.34
N ALA A 107 -23.13 -3.49 16.41
CA ALA A 107 -23.82 -4.77 16.44
C ALA A 107 -25.33 -4.64 16.16
N MET A 108 -26.01 -3.66 16.76
CA MET A 108 -27.42 -3.38 16.50
C MET A 108 -27.68 -3.01 15.04
N PHE A 109 -26.82 -2.18 14.45
CA PHE A 109 -26.96 -1.82 13.06
C PHE A 109 -26.81 -3.05 12.14
N LEU A 110 -25.78 -3.85 12.37
CA LEU A 110 -25.54 -5.08 11.60
C LEU A 110 -26.68 -6.09 11.79
N ASN A 111 -27.28 -6.16 12.97
CA ASN A 111 -28.48 -6.97 13.20
C ASN A 111 -29.67 -6.51 12.36
N GLY A 112 -29.82 -5.21 12.15
CA GLY A 112 -30.84 -4.65 11.25
C GLY A 112 -30.67 -5.05 9.79
N GLN A 113 -29.47 -5.46 9.39
CA GLN A 113 -29.16 -5.96 8.04
C GLN A 113 -29.30 -7.49 7.94
N LYS A 114 -29.55 -8.18 9.06
CA LYS A 114 -29.64 -9.64 9.08
C LYS A 114 -30.88 -10.11 8.32
N ALA A 115 -30.64 -10.82 7.22
CA ALA A 115 -31.65 -11.66 6.58
C ALA A 115 -31.88 -12.94 7.41
N GLU A 116 -32.75 -13.84 6.96
CA GLU A 116 -32.90 -15.12 7.60
C GLU A 116 -31.59 -15.94 7.61
N GLY A 117 -31.28 -16.57 8.73
CA GLY A 117 -30.12 -17.47 8.88
C GLY A 117 -28.92 -16.83 9.60
N CYS A 118 -27.74 -17.33 9.30
CA CYS A 118 -26.48 -16.90 9.89
C CYS A 118 -25.99 -15.59 9.25
N LEU A 119 -25.64 -14.60 10.07
CA LEU A 119 -24.98 -13.37 9.60
C LEU A 119 -23.47 -13.59 9.51
N LYS A 120 -22.92 -13.46 8.32
CA LYS A 120 -21.48 -13.53 8.06
C LYS A 120 -20.92 -12.11 7.96
N ILE A 121 -20.01 -11.74 8.86
CA ILE A 121 -19.41 -10.40 8.95
C ILE A 121 -17.92 -10.51 8.65
N ASN A 122 -17.46 -9.80 7.64
CA ASN A 122 -16.03 -9.71 7.35
C ASN A 122 -15.46 -8.41 7.93
N CYS A 123 -14.54 -8.52 8.86
CA CYS A 123 -13.82 -7.41 9.46
C CYS A 123 -12.49 -7.28 8.76
N LEU A 124 -12.33 -6.24 7.94
CA LEU A 124 -11.07 -5.93 7.27
C LEU A 124 -10.34 -4.87 8.08
N PRO A 125 -9.24 -5.20 8.74
CA PRO A 125 -8.43 -4.20 9.44
C PRO A 125 -7.76 -3.26 8.43
N VAL A 126 -7.88 -1.97 8.68
CA VAL A 126 -7.17 -0.93 7.94
C VAL A 126 -6.20 -0.25 8.92
N GLY A 127 -4.96 -0.74 8.97
CA GLY A 127 -3.94 -0.27 9.90
C GLY A 127 -3.87 -1.04 11.22
N ARG A 128 -2.85 -0.76 12.02
CA ARG A 128 -2.43 -1.56 13.19
C ARG A 128 -3.41 -1.59 14.39
N THR A 129 -4.46 -0.78 14.39
CA THR A 129 -5.39 -0.66 15.52
C THR A 129 -6.63 -1.55 15.41
N ALA A 130 -6.80 -2.24 14.32
CA ALA A 130 -8.01 -3.00 14.02
C ALA A 130 -8.05 -4.43 14.60
N ASP A 131 -6.96 -4.92 15.18
CA ASP A 131 -6.82 -6.32 15.61
C ASP A 131 -7.85 -6.76 16.67
N THR A 132 -8.39 -5.84 17.44
CA THR A 132 -9.35 -6.15 18.51
C THR A 132 -10.81 -5.93 18.13
N THR A 133 -11.10 -5.24 17.03
CA THR A 133 -12.47 -4.85 16.65
C THR A 133 -13.37 -6.07 16.42
N ALA A 134 -12.90 -7.04 15.65
CA ALA A 134 -13.64 -8.26 15.38
C ALA A 134 -13.93 -9.05 16.66
N LEU A 135 -12.96 -9.16 17.55
CA LEU A 135 -13.11 -9.84 18.84
C LEU A 135 -14.12 -9.13 19.74
N ARG A 136 -14.04 -7.80 19.84
CA ARG A 136 -14.99 -7.02 20.67
C ARG A 136 -16.41 -7.10 20.13
N LEU A 137 -16.57 -7.05 18.80
CA LEU A 137 -17.87 -7.22 18.16
C LEU A 137 -18.42 -8.63 18.40
N ALA A 138 -17.57 -9.67 18.28
CA ALA A 138 -17.95 -11.05 18.59
C ALA A 138 -18.38 -11.23 20.06
N MET A 139 -17.66 -10.57 20.98
CA MET A 139 -18.03 -10.54 22.40
C MET A 139 -19.38 -9.87 22.63
N CYS A 140 -19.72 -8.79 21.91
CA CYS A 140 -21.03 -8.16 22.02
C CYS A 140 -22.15 -9.14 21.67
N TYR A 141 -22.03 -9.90 20.59
CA TYR A 141 -23.02 -10.92 20.23
C TYR A 141 -23.09 -12.06 21.26
N ALA A 142 -21.93 -12.52 21.72
CA ALA A 142 -21.86 -13.58 22.74
C ALA A 142 -22.48 -13.17 24.07
N ASN A 143 -22.31 -11.91 24.49
CA ASN A 143 -22.94 -11.34 25.68
C ASN A 143 -24.48 -11.29 25.55
N GLU A 144 -25.00 -11.18 24.34
CA GLU A 144 -26.43 -11.32 24.03
C GLU A 144 -26.90 -12.80 23.95
N LYS A 145 -26.03 -13.75 24.33
CA LYS A 145 -26.29 -15.21 24.26
C LYS A 145 -26.49 -15.70 22.83
N LYS A 146 -25.89 -15.05 21.85
CA LYS A 146 -25.93 -15.46 20.45
C LYS A 146 -24.73 -16.35 20.14
N LYS A 147 -24.98 -17.54 19.59
CA LYS A 147 -23.88 -18.42 19.17
C LYS A 147 -23.03 -17.77 18.08
N THR A 148 -21.80 -17.46 18.42
CA THR A 148 -20.88 -16.68 17.60
C THR A 148 -19.59 -17.46 17.35
N LEU A 149 -19.11 -17.43 16.11
CA LEU A 149 -17.80 -17.93 15.73
C LEU A 149 -16.92 -16.79 15.26
N LEU A 150 -15.74 -16.67 15.84
CA LEU A 150 -14.70 -15.77 15.38
C LEU A 150 -13.60 -16.55 14.64
N ILE A 151 -13.46 -16.29 13.36
CA ILE A 151 -12.37 -16.79 12.53
C ILE A 151 -11.30 -15.71 12.47
N ASP A 152 -10.21 -15.91 13.21
CA ASP A 152 -9.14 -14.91 13.29
C ASP A 152 -8.00 -15.27 12.35
N LEU A 153 -7.93 -14.57 11.22
CA LEU A 153 -6.90 -14.73 10.21
C LEU A 153 -5.63 -13.91 10.52
N ASN A 154 -5.66 -13.04 11.52
CA ASN A 154 -4.50 -12.26 11.97
C ASN A 154 -3.73 -12.95 13.10
N ALA A 155 -4.42 -13.72 13.92
CA ALA A 155 -3.78 -14.49 14.98
C ALA A 155 -3.11 -15.75 14.41
N THR A 156 -1.93 -16.06 14.94
CA THR A 156 -1.19 -17.27 14.63
C THR A 156 -1.43 -18.32 15.69
N ASP A 157 -1.83 -19.51 15.27
CA ASP A 157 -1.80 -20.70 16.11
C ASP A 157 -0.58 -21.54 15.73
N SER A 158 0.06 -22.13 16.74
CA SER A 158 1.14 -23.10 16.54
C SER A 158 0.64 -24.55 16.47
N ASP A 159 -0.66 -24.75 16.62
CA ASP A 159 -1.26 -26.07 16.68
C ASP A 159 -1.44 -26.70 15.28
N ASP A 160 -1.17 -27.98 15.16
CA ASP A 160 -1.31 -28.74 13.92
C ASP A 160 -2.76 -28.86 13.43
N ALA A 161 -3.73 -28.66 14.32
CA ALA A 161 -5.18 -28.66 14.03
C ALA A 161 -5.72 -27.24 13.75
N SER A 162 -4.89 -26.37 13.20
CA SER A 162 -5.27 -25.01 12.80
C SER A 162 -6.18 -24.96 11.58
N LEU A 163 -6.82 -23.83 11.37
CA LEU A 163 -7.64 -23.58 10.18
C LEU A 163 -6.87 -23.86 8.88
N SER A 164 -5.62 -23.42 8.80
CA SER A 164 -4.76 -23.62 7.64
C SER A 164 -4.52 -25.10 7.35
N ALA A 165 -4.18 -25.86 8.35
CA ALA A 165 -3.96 -27.32 8.22
C ALA A 165 -5.23 -28.04 7.73
N TYR A 166 -6.39 -27.65 8.24
CA TYR A 166 -7.67 -28.21 7.82
C TYR A 166 -8.00 -27.89 6.36
N VAL A 167 -7.88 -26.62 5.96
CA VAL A 167 -8.20 -26.19 4.59
C VAL A 167 -7.22 -26.77 3.57
N MET A 168 -5.94 -26.90 3.93
CA MET A 168 -4.94 -27.58 3.09
C MET A 168 -5.14 -29.10 3.00
N GLY A 169 -5.94 -29.68 3.89
CA GLY A 169 -6.18 -31.12 3.94
C GLY A 169 -5.12 -31.90 4.70
N ASN A 170 -4.27 -31.21 5.47
CA ASN A 170 -3.25 -31.84 6.32
C ASN A 170 -3.84 -32.49 7.56
N THR A 171 -5.04 -32.07 7.97
CA THR A 171 -5.83 -32.66 9.04
C THR A 171 -7.29 -32.75 8.66
N THR A 172 -8.00 -33.73 9.24
CA THR A 172 -9.45 -33.89 9.12
C THR A 172 -10.20 -33.25 10.28
N GLU A 173 -9.48 -32.89 11.35
CA GLU A 173 -10.04 -32.28 12.55
C GLU A 173 -9.67 -30.80 12.61
N LEU A 174 -10.68 -29.98 12.89
CA LEU A 174 -10.51 -28.55 13.15
C LEU A 174 -10.79 -28.31 14.63
N LYS A 175 -9.81 -27.78 15.33
CA LYS A 175 -9.92 -27.47 16.74
C LYS A 175 -10.50 -26.07 16.92
N LEU A 176 -11.67 -25.97 17.50
CA LEU A 176 -12.28 -24.73 17.95
C LEU A 176 -11.84 -24.45 19.38
N GLN A 177 -11.43 -23.25 19.65
CA GLN A 177 -11.12 -22.78 21.00
C GLN A 177 -12.35 -22.08 21.55
N GLN A 178 -12.97 -22.65 22.57
CA GLN A 178 -14.09 -22.03 23.27
C GLN A 178 -13.58 -20.89 24.18
N MET A 179 -14.04 -19.67 23.91
CA MET A 179 -13.74 -18.49 24.72
C MET A 179 -14.75 -18.29 25.85
N ASN A 180 -16.02 -18.58 25.56
CA ASN A 180 -17.12 -18.63 26.54
C ASN A 180 -18.25 -19.51 25.98
N ASP A 181 -19.38 -19.62 26.71
CA ASP A 181 -20.50 -20.52 26.35
C ASP A 181 -21.12 -20.19 24.97
N TYR A 182 -20.91 -19.00 24.44
CA TYR A 182 -21.52 -18.51 23.20
C TYR A 182 -20.48 -18.03 22.15
N LEU A 183 -19.18 -18.09 22.47
CA LEU A 183 -18.13 -17.65 21.56
C LEU A 183 -17.06 -18.73 21.39
N ASP A 184 -16.98 -19.25 20.19
CA ASP A 184 -15.89 -20.08 19.74
C ASP A 184 -14.95 -19.32 18.83
N THR A 185 -13.66 -19.64 18.87
CA THR A 185 -12.66 -19.05 18.00
C THR A 185 -11.86 -20.10 17.27
N VAL A 186 -11.46 -19.77 16.06
CA VAL A 186 -10.50 -20.56 15.29
C VAL A 186 -9.44 -19.64 14.71
N LYS A 187 -8.19 -20.09 14.76
CA LYS A 187 -7.03 -19.33 14.31
C LYS A 187 -6.34 -20.07 13.17
N ARG A 188 -5.63 -19.32 12.36
CA ARG A 188 -4.81 -19.89 11.29
C ARG A 188 -3.39 -20.18 11.76
N ASN A 189 -2.62 -20.93 10.96
CA ASN A 189 -1.19 -21.12 11.16
C ASN A 189 -0.40 -20.52 9.99
N LEU A 190 0.17 -19.34 10.19
CA LEU A 190 0.94 -18.61 9.16
C LEU A 190 2.17 -19.38 8.65
N LYS A 191 2.76 -20.25 9.46
CA LYS A 191 3.95 -21.01 9.05
C LYS A 191 3.64 -22.03 7.96
N GLN A 192 2.38 -22.48 7.89
CA GLN A 192 1.94 -23.46 6.90
C GLN A 192 1.41 -22.80 5.59
N GLU A 193 1.20 -21.49 5.59
CA GLU A 193 0.49 -20.78 4.50
C GLU A 193 1.39 -20.13 3.47
N GLN A 194 2.66 -20.48 3.35
CA GLN A 194 3.53 -19.86 2.36
C GLN A 194 2.98 -20.04 0.93
N GLY A 195 2.44 -18.93 0.37
CA GLY A 195 1.88 -18.92 -0.98
C GLY A 195 0.48 -19.53 -1.15
N PHE A 196 -0.23 -19.83 -0.05
CA PHE A 196 -1.56 -20.41 -0.09
C PHE A 196 -2.65 -19.35 0.17
N ASP A 197 -3.60 -19.24 -0.75
CA ASP A 197 -4.80 -18.42 -0.56
C ASP A 197 -5.87 -19.18 0.22
N LEU A 198 -5.92 -18.92 1.52
CA LEU A 198 -6.87 -19.57 2.41
C LEU A 198 -8.32 -19.16 2.10
N VAL A 199 -8.54 -17.87 1.87
CA VAL A 199 -9.89 -17.29 1.75
C VAL A 199 -10.53 -17.65 0.39
N GLY A 200 -9.72 -17.72 -0.66
CA GLY A 200 -10.16 -18.14 -2.00
C GLY A 200 -10.43 -19.63 -2.14
N ASN A 201 -10.03 -20.44 -1.15
CA ASN A 201 -10.13 -21.89 -1.24
C ASN A 201 -11.57 -22.40 -1.07
N GLU A 202 -11.96 -23.39 -1.88
CA GLU A 202 -13.30 -23.98 -1.85
C GLU A 202 -13.62 -24.66 -0.52
N LYS A 203 -12.65 -25.35 0.09
CA LYS A 203 -12.84 -25.97 1.41
C LYS A 203 -13.12 -24.95 2.52
N PHE A 204 -12.57 -23.75 2.39
CA PHE A 204 -12.89 -22.67 3.33
C PHE A 204 -14.34 -22.21 3.17
N LYS A 205 -14.84 -22.12 1.95
CA LYS A 205 -16.25 -21.79 1.68
C LYS A 205 -17.19 -22.87 2.22
N GLU A 206 -16.88 -24.14 1.95
CA GLU A 206 -17.64 -25.28 2.48
C GLU A 206 -17.66 -25.27 4.02
N LEU A 207 -16.52 -24.92 4.64
CA LEU A 207 -16.41 -24.79 6.09
C LEU A 207 -17.32 -23.69 6.63
N LEU A 208 -17.33 -22.51 5.99
CA LEU A 208 -18.23 -21.41 6.34
C LEU A 208 -19.70 -21.81 6.22
N ASP A 209 -20.06 -22.55 5.19
CA ASP A 209 -21.43 -23.02 4.97
C ASP A 209 -21.83 -24.10 5.99
N ARG A 210 -20.89 -24.93 6.41
CA ARG A 210 -21.12 -25.87 7.52
C ARG A 210 -21.34 -25.14 8.85
N PHE A 211 -20.50 -24.13 9.15
CA PHE A 211 -20.64 -23.35 10.36
C PHE A 211 -21.88 -22.45 10.37
N SER A 212 -22.35 -21.99 9.22
CA SER A 212 -23.57 -21.19 9.14
C SER A 212 -24.83 -21.92 9.61
N LYS A 213 -24.78 -23.26 9.73
CA LYS A 213 -25.86 -24.10 10.29
C LYS A 213 -25.77 -24.24 11.81
N GLN A 214 -24.61 -23.91 12.41
CA GLN A 214 -24.33 -24.11 13.83
C GLN A 214 -24.27 -22.81 14.62
N TYR A 215 -23.87 -21.70 13.95
CA TYR A 215 -23.70 -20.39 14.55
C TYR A 215 -24.69 -19.38 13.97
N GLU A 216 -25.13 -18.45 14.81
CA GLU A 216 -25.99 -17.36 14.38
C GLU A 216 -25.17 -16.21 13.75
N TYR A 217 -23.92 -16.07 14.18
CA TYR A 217 -22.98 -15.05 13.71
C TYR A 217 -21.62 -15.69 13.44
N ILE A 218 -21.04 -15.34 12.29
CA ILE A 218 -19.68 -15.72 11.93
C ILE A 218 -18.94 -14.43 11.60
N LEU A 219 -17.93 -14.11 12.39
CA LEU A 219 -17.03 -12.98 12.15
C LEU A 219 -15.72 -13.52 11.60
N VAL A 220 -15.29 -12.95 10.49
CA VAL A 220 -13.98 -13.24 9.90
C VAL A 220 -13.11 -12.01 10.08
N ASN A 221 -12.10 -12.13 10.93
CA ASN A 221 -11.08 -11.08 11.10
C ASN A 221 -10.06 -11.22 9.99
N GLY A 222 -10.24 -10.44 8.93
CA GLY A 222 -9.42 -10.47 7.74
C GLY A 222 -7.97 -10.03 8.00
N ARG A 223 -7.10 -10.31 7.03
CA ARG A 223 -5.70 -9.87 7.08
C ARG A 223 -5.61 -8.39 6.74
N ASP A 224 -4.64 -7.70 7.38
CA ASP A 224 -4.24 -6.36 7.00
C ASP A 224 -3.83 -6.33 5.52
N VAL A 225 -4.45 -5.45 4.74
CA VAL A 225 -4.29 -5.36 3.29
C VAL A 225 -3.24 -4.32 2.89
N LEU A 226 -2.48 -3.80 3.89
CA LEU A 226 -1.45 -2.78 3.66
C LEU A 226 -0.05 -3.36 3.64
#